data_8fba0face55d2ea54f39ea370cbad246
#
_entry.id   8fba0face55d2ea54f39ea370cbad246
#
_cell.length_a   1.000
_cell.length_b   1.000
_cell.length_c   1.000
_cell.angle_alpha   90.00
_cell.angle_beta   90.00
_cell.angle_gamma   90.00
#
_symmetry.space_group_name_H-M   'P 1'
#
loop_
_entity.id
_entity.type
_entity.pdbx_description
1 polymer ?
#
loop_
_entity_poly.entity_id
_entity_poly.type
_entity_poly.pdbx_seq_one_letter_code
_entity_poly.pdbx_strand_id
1 'polypeptide(L)'
;VPEDDSFQVYYKNDAESIFDEKNSIFVEFKGSNQPQDIVFNLPEDVLPNYLRLDFGTNKQQKEITVNNFKIEVFGKTFEARGKEFFNYFYTNELVKVDKETSKVTPLTSKEGNYDPIFSSEEGLKNQIHLLSR
;
A
#
# COMPACT_ATOMS: atom_id res chain seq x y z
N VAL A 1 -9.08 5.99 7.57
CA VAL A 1 -9.92 5.32 6.56
C VAL A 1 -11.36 5.33 7.07
N PRO A 2 -12.26 6.09 6.45
CA PRO A 2 -13.59 6.37 7.03
C PRO A 2 -14.50 5.16 7.20
N GLU A 3 -14.45 4.19 6.29
CA GLU A 3 -15.35 3.04 6.33
C GLU A 3 -14.61 1.75 6.65
N ASP A 4 -15.32 0.77 7.21
CA ASP A 4 -14.77 -0.58 7.44
C ASP A 4 -14.29 -1.16 6.12
N ASP A 5 -13.12 -1.80 6.14
CA ASP A 5 -12.54 -2.33 4.92
C ASP A 5 -11.50 -3.40 5.25
N SER A 6 -10.86 -3.88 4.20
CA SER A 6 -9.72 -4.78 4.31
C SER A 6 -8.68 -4.36 3.29
N PHE A 7 -7.45 -4.24 3.74
CA PHE A 7 -6.32 -3.94 2.85
C PHE A 7 -5.46 -5.19 2.72
N GLN A 8 -4.74 -5.27 1.62
CA GLN A 8 -3.88 -6.42 1.34
C GLN A 8 -2.55 -5.94 0.80
N VAL A 9 -1.48 -6.56 1.27
CA VAL A 9 -0.13 -6.31 0.76
C VAL A 9 0.36 -7.57 0.07
N TYR A 10 0.72 -7.45 -1.20
CA TYR A 10 1.39 -8.49 -1.96
C TYR A 10 2.88 -8.18 -1.98
N TYR A 11 3.71 -9.21 -1.98
CA TYR A 11 5.16 -9.04 -2.04
C TYR A 11 5.78 -10.03 -3.01
N LYS A 12 6.87 -9.63 -3.64
CA LYS A 12 7.64 -10.49 -4.55
C LYS A 12 9.09 -10.03 -4.61
N ASN A 13 9.96 -10.91 -5.10
CA ASN A 13 11.39 -10.63 -5.17
C ASN A 13 11.84 -10.17 -6.56
N ASP A 14 11.16 -10.56 -7.62
CA ASP A 14 11.65 -10.29 -8.95
C ASP A 14 10.62 -9.50 -9.77
N ALA A 15 11.12 -8.57 -10.59
CA ALA A 15 10.27 -7.64 -11.34
C ALA A 15 9.42 -8.34 -12.42
N GLU A 16 9.87 -9.49 -12.89
CA GLU A 16 9.23 -10.21 -14.00
C GLU A 16 8.09 -11.11 -13.53
N SER A 17 8.09 -11.48 -12.23
CA SER A 17 7.01 -12.28 -11.67
C SER A 17 5.74 -11.46 -11.52
N ILE A 18 4.60 -12.12 -11.48
CA ILE A 18 3.34 -11.49 -11.12
C ILE A 18 3.16 -11.58 -9.60
N PHE A 19 2.37 -10.66 -9.04
CA PHE A 19 1.96 -10.74 -7.65
C PHE A 19 0.95 -11.89 -7.50
N ASP A 20 1.11 -12.68 -6.42
CA ASP A 20 0.34 -13.90 -6.17
C ASP A 20 -0.19 -13.89 -4.74
N GLU A 21 -1.44 -14.29 -4.54
CA GLU A 21 -2.07 -14.35 -3.22
C GLU A 21 -1.31 -15.20 -2.20
N LYS A 22 -0.54 -16.18 -2.64
CA LYS A 22 0.30 -17.00 -1.75
C LYS A 22 1.31 -16.15 -1.01
N ASN A 23 1.72 -15.04 -1.61
CA ASN A 23 2.68 -14.11 -1.06
C ASN A 23 1.99 -12.79 -0.78
N SER A 24 1.02 -12.83 0.12
CA SER A 24 0.27 -11.64 0.52
C SER A 24 -0.20 -11.74 1.96
N ILE A 25 -0.47 -10.58 2.53
CA ILE A 25 -1.03 -10.44 3.88
C ILE A 25 -2.29 -9.59 3.78
N PHE A 26 -3.36 -10.09 4.36
CA PHE A 26 -4.67 -9.46 4.34
C PHE A 26 -5.02 -9.00 5.75
N VAL A 27 -5.48 -7.76 5.90
CA VAL A 27 -5.85 -7.18 7.19
C VAL A 27 -7.23 -6.53 7.10
N GLU A 28 -8.15 -6.97 7.96
CA GLU A 28 -9.46 -6.34 8.12
C GLU A 28 -9.37 -5.31 9.23
N PHE A 29 -10.08 -4.19 9.09
CA PHE A 29 -10.08 -3.14 10.10
C PHE A 29 -11.40 -2.38 10.12
N LYS A 30 -11.66 -1.72 11.25
CA LYS A 30 -12.82 -0.84 11.40
C LYS A 30 -12.50 0.53 10.88
N GLY A 31 -13.43 1.15 10.18
CA GLY A 31 -13.30 2.52 9.73
C GLY A 31 -13.17 3.49 10.88
N SER A 32 -12.49 4.60 10.64
CA SER A 32 -12.30 5.66 11.62
C SER A 32 -12.06 7.00 10.93
N ASN A 33 -12.54 8.08 11.53
CA ASN A 33 -12.23 9.44 11.09
C ASN A 33 -10.95 9.97 11.74
N GLN A 34 -10.35 9.19 12.64
CA GLN A 34 -9.08 9.51 13.28
C GLN A 34 -7.94 8.73 12.59
N PRO A 35 -6.70 9.23 12.68
CA PRO A 35 -5.55 8.46 12.20
C PRO A 35 -5.50 7.08 12.83
N GLN A 36 -5.20 6.07 12.02
CA GLN A 36 -5.10 4.69 12.48
C GLN A 36 -3.94 4.00 11.78
N ASP A 37 -3.33 3.04 12.48
CA ASP A 37 -2.27 2.22 11.92
C ASP A 37 -2.86 0.93 11.39
N ILE A 38 -2.53 0.61 10.14
CA ILE A 38 -2.87 -0.69 9.55
C ILE A 38 -1.55 -1.41 9.35
N VAL A 39 -1.34 -2.48 10.12
CA VAL A 39 -0.06 -3.16 10.22
C VAL A 39 -0.09 -4.50 9.49
N PHE A 40 0.91 -4.74 8.65
CA PHE A 40 1.09 -5.98 7.92
C PHE A 40 2.39 -6.63 8.39
N ASN A 41 2.31 -7.84 8.93
CA ASN A 41 3.48 -8.58 9.38
C ASN A 41 3.83 -9.63 8.32
N LEU A 42 4.87 -9.36 7.53
CA LEU A 42 5.37 -10.30 6.56
C LEU A 42 6.13 -11.43 7.28
N PRO A 43 6.23 -12.63 6.68
CA PRO A 43 7.03 -13.70 7.26
C PRO A 43 8.47 -13.25 7.53
N GLU A 44 9.06 -13.71 8.64
CA GLU A 44 10.39 -13.27 9.08
C GLU A 44 11.51 -13.50 8.07
N ASP A 45 11.36 -14.53 7.24
CA ASP A 45 12.35 -14.90 6.23
C ASP A 45 12.17 -14.16 4.90
N VAL A 46 11.21 -13.24 4.83
CA VAL A 46 10.89 -12.51 3.60
C VAL A 46 11.51 -11.12 3.62
N LEU A 47 12.33 -10.82 2.61
CA LEU A 47 12.80 -9.47 2.34
C LEU A 47 12.35 -9.12 0.93
N PRO A 48 11.22 -8.41 0.78
CA PRO A 48 10.66 -8.15 -0.54
C PRO A 48 11.45 -7.11 -1.31
N ASN A 49 11.48 -7.24 -2.63
CA ASN A 49 11.96 -6.19 -3.51
C ASN A 49 10.82 -5.31 -4.01
N TYR A 50 9.63 -5.88 -4.15
CA TYR A 50 8.46 -5.19 -4.69
C TYR A 50 7.23 -5.46 -3.84
N LEU A 51 6.41 -4.43 -3.66
CA LEU A 51 5.14 -4.49 -2.94
C LEU A 51 4.02 -3.98 -3.82
N ARG A 52 2.82 -4.56 -3.64
CA ARG A 52 1.60 -4.01 -4.17
C ARG A 52 0.62 -3.84 -3.01
N LEU A 53 0.13 -2.63 -2.84
CA LEU A 53 -0.82 -2.29 -1.79
C LEU A 53 -2.21 -2.21 -2.39
N ASP A 54 -3.12 -3.07 -1.95
CA ASP A 54 -4.51 -3.06 -2.38
C ASP A 54 -5.32 -2.35 -1.30
N PHE A 55 -5.89 -1.20 -1.65
CA PHE A 55 -6.57 -0.30 -0.73
C PHE A 55 -8.07 -0.59 -0.63
N GLY A 56 -8.39 -1.87 -0.50
CA GLY A 56 -9.71 -2.25 -0.07
C GLY A 56 -10.62 -2.87 -1.12
N THR A 57 -11.76 -3.36 -0.61
CA THR A 57 -12.79 -4.01 -1.41
C THR A 57 -14.16 -3.34 -1.21
N ASN A 58 -14.26 -2.40 -0.28
CA ASN A 58 -15.51 -1.72 0.03
C ASN A 58 -15.77 -0.57 -0.96
N LYS A 59 -16.70 -0.78 -1.87
CA LYS A 59 -17.08 0.22 -2.89
C LYS A 59 -17.68 1.49 -2.30
N GLN A 60 -18.07 1.46 -1.05
CA GLN A 60 -18.61 2.63 -0.33
C GLN A 60 -17.51 3.44 0.35
N GLN A 61 -16.26 3.03 0.20
CA GLN A 61 -15.13 3.72 0.82
C GLN A 61 -15.01 5.13 0.28
N LYS A 62 -14.70 6.04 1.20
CA LYS A 62 -14.52 7.46 0.90
C LYS A 62 -13.04 7.76 0.72
N GLU A 63 -12.73 9.03 0.55
CA GLU A 63 -11.37 9.52 0.42
C GLU A 63 -10.51 9.08 1.61
N ILE A 64 -9.32 8.58 1.31
CA ILE A 64 -8.36 8.10 2.29
C ILE A 64 -7.16 9.05 2.31
N THR A 65 -6.74 9.48 3.50
CA THR A 65 -5.52 10.28 3.65
C THR A 65 -4.37 9.37 4.02
N VAL A 66 -3.33 9.36 3.21
CA VAL A 66 -2.11 8.60 3.50
C VAL A 66 -1.19 9.49 4.31
N ASN A 67 -1.18 9.31 5.63
CA ASN A 67 -0.34 10.10 6.52
C ASN A 67 1.11 9.62 6.54
N ASN A 68 1.30 8.31 6.41
CA ASN A 68 2.60 7.72 6.58
C ASN A 68 2.65 6.31 6.01
N PHE A 69 3.75 5.97 5.36
CA PHE A 69 4.09 4.61 4.99
C PHE A 69 5.41 4.26 5.66
N LYS A 70 5.46 3.13 6.34
CA LYS A 70 6.63 2.74 7.11
C LYS A 70 6.92 1.27 6.89
N ILE A 71 8.20 0.94 6.69
CA ILE A 71 8.65 -0.45 6.63
C ILE A 71 9.80 -0.64 7.60
N GLU A 72 9.77 -1.73 8.36
CA GLU A 72 10.81 -2.06 9.33
C GLU A 72 11.45 -3.38 8.95
N VAL A 73 12.79 -3.39 8.90
CA VAL A 73 13.60 -4.55 8.56
C VAL A 73 14.77 -4.60 9.53
N PHE A 74 14.89 -5.71 10.28
CA PHE A 74 15.99 -5.91 11.24
C PHE A 74 16.14 -4.74 12.22
N GLY A 75 15.04 -4.21 12.71
CA GLY A 75 15.03 -3.08 13.64
C GLY A 75 15.33 -1.73 13.02
N LYS A 76 15.57 -1.67 11.72
CA LYS A 76 15.78 -0.43 10.98
C LYS A 76 14.51 -0.05 10.23
N THR A 77 14.27 1.24 10.08
CA THR A 77 13.02 1.76 9.52
C THR A 77 13.27 2.68 8.34
N PHE A 78 12.44 2.50 7.30
CA PHE A 78 12.26 3.49 6.24
C PHE A 78 10.85 4.06 6.38
N GLU A 79 10.72 5.37 6.25
CA GLU A 79 9.45 6.06 6.38
C GLU A 79 9.26 7.08 5.26
N ALA A 80 8.08 7.06 4.64
CA ALA A 80 7.66 8.06 3.66
C ALA A 80 6.43 8.76 4.22
N ARG A 81 6.54 10.04 4.53
CA ARG A 81 5.49 10.83 5.17
C ARG A 81 4.69 11.62 4.16
N GLY A 82 3.36 11.55 4.28
CA GLY A 82 2.45 12.33 3.45
C GLY A 82 2.72 12.11 1.96
N LYS A 83 2.92 13.20 1.24
CA LYS A 83 3.12 13.14 -0.22
C LYS A 83 4.36 12.39 -0.68
N GLU A 84 5.33 12.14 0.22
CA GLU A 84 6.50 11.33 -0.10
C GLU A 84 6.13 9.92 -0.51
N PHE A 85 5.00 9.40 -0.04
CA PHE A 85 4.50 8.09 -0.42
C PHE A 85 4.45 7.93 -1.94
N PHE A 86 4.04 8.98 -2.65
CA PHE A 86 3.87 8.93 -4.10
C PHE A 86 5.19 8.97 -4.88
N ASN A 87 6.33 9.15 -4.19
CA ASN A 87 7.65 8.99 -4.79
C ASN A 87 8.05 7.52 -4.92
N TYR A 88 7.37 6.64 -4.19
CA TYR A 88 7.73 5.21 -4.11
C TYR A 88 6.67 4.28 -4.67
N PHE A 89 5.47 4.80 -4.90
CA PHE A 89 4.34 4.01 -5.40
C PHE A 89 3.63 4.73 -6.53
N TYR A 90 3.19 3.96 -7.52
CA TYR A 90 2.30 4.45 -8.58
C TYR A 90 1.00 3.67 -8.53
N THR A 91 -0.07 4.22 -9.10
CA THR A 91 -1.39 3.63 -9.04
C THR A 91 -1.97 3.33 -10.42
N ASN A 92 -3.10 2.61 -10.44
CA ASN A 92 -3.88 2.36 -11.65
C ASN A 92 -4.93 3.46 -11.86
N GLU A 93 -5.72 3.35 -12.93
CA GLU A 93 -6.76 4.34 -13.27
C GLU A 93 -7.98 4.31 -12.34
N LEU A 94 -8.05 3.33 -11.44
CA LEU A 94 -9.16 3.21 -10.48
C LEU A 94 -8.90 3.96 -9.17
N VAL A 95 -7.91 4.84 -9.15
CA VAL A 95 -7.61 5.68 -8.00
C VAL A 95 -7.32 7.11 -8.47
N LYS A 96 -7.98 8.07 -7.84
CA LYS A 96 -7.66 9.48 -8.01
C LYS A 96 -6.73 9.91 -6.88
N VAL A 97 -5.63 10.58 -7.21
CA VAL A 97 -4.62 10.99 -6.24
C VAL A 97 -4.47 12.50 -6.21
N ASP A 98 -4.50 13.08 -5.00
CA ASP A 98 -4.11 14.46 -4.76
C ASP A 98 -2.81 14.43 -3.95
N LYS A 99 -1.69 14.65 -4.63
CA LYS A 99 -0.36 14.54 -4.01
C LYS A 99 -0.11 15.62 -2.96
N GLU A 100 -0.67 16.80 -3.15
CA GLU A 100 -0.44 17.91 -2.21
C GLU A 100 -1.07 17.65 -0.84
N THR A 101 -2.22 16.99 -0.81
CA THR A 101 -2.94 16.69 0.43
C THR A 101 -2.77 15.25 0.88
N SER A 102 -2.06 14.42 0.11
CA SER A 102 -1.86 12.98 0.36
C SER A 102 -3.17 12.20 0.39
N LYS A 103 -4.14 12.65 -0.38
CA LYS A 103 -5.46 12.01 -0.41
C LYS A 103 -5.62 11.13 -1.63
N VAL A 104 -6.20 9.96 -1.42
CA VAL A 104 -6.50 9.01 -2.48
C VAL A 104 -7.99 8.69 -2.44
N THR A 105 -8.62 8.67 -3.61
CA THR A 105 -10.04 8.37 -3.75
C THR A 105 -10.20 7.15 -4.63
N PRO A 106 -10.64 6.00 -4.09
CA PRO A 106 -10.93 4.84 -4.91
C PRO A 106 -12.11 5.14 -5.85
N LEU A 107 -12.00 4.66 -7.08
CA LEU A 107 -13.02 4.88 -8.11
C LEU A 107 -13.60 3.54 -8.57
N THR A 108 -14.88 3.56 -8.96
CA THR A 108 -15.51 2.42 -9.59
C THR A 108 -15.66 2.73 -11.08
N SER A 109 -15.21 1.83 -11.94
CA SER A 109 -15.32 2.02 -13.39
C SER A 109 -16.78 1.94 -13.84
N LYS A 110 -17.04 2.32 -15.11
CA LYS A 110 -18.38 2.22 -15.71
C LYS A 110 -18.87 0.77 -15.73
N GLU A 111 -17.96 -0.19 -15.84
CA GLU A 111 -18.26 -1.62 -15.83
C GLU A 111 -18.43 -2.18 -14.42
N GLY A 112 -18.27 -1.35 -13.39
CA GLY A 112 -18.41 -1.76 -12.00
C GLY A 112 -17.14 -2.33 -11.37
N ASN A 113 -15.99 -2.21 -12.04
CA ASN A 113 -14.72 -2.66 -11.50
C ASN A 113 -14.23 -1.73 -10.40
N TYR A 114 -13.77 -2.32 -9.31
CA TYR A 114 -13.25 -1.60 -8.16
C TYR A 114 -11.99 -2.33 -7.69
N ASP A 115 -10.83 -1.71 -7.88
CA ASP A 115 -9.55 -2.33 -7.54
C ASP A 115 -8.49 -1.26 -7.33
N PRO A 116 -8.52 -0.54 -6.20
CA PRO A 116 -7.54 0.51 -5.92
C PRO A 116 -6.19 -0.09 -5.54
N ILE A 117 -5.22 0.01 -6.43
CA ILE A 117 -3.90 -0.61 -6.31
C ILE A 117 -2.80 0.43 -6.36
N PHE A 118 -1.81 0.27 -5.49
CA PHE A 118 -0.53 0.98 -5.54
C PHE A 118 0.60 -0.03 -5.67
N SER A 119 1.43 0.15 -6.69
CA SER A 119 2.60 -0.72 -6.92
C SER A 119 3.88 0.04 -6.63
N SER A 120 4.83 -0.60 -5.96
CA SER A 120 6.09 0.04 -5.63
C SER A 120 7.03 0.13 -6.82
N GLU A 121 7.91 1.11 -6.78
CA GLU A 121 8.92 1.37 -7.81
C GLU A 121 10.31 1.01 -7.29
N GLU A 122 11.32 1.08 -8.18
CA GLU A 122 12.71 0.74 -7.84
C GLU A 122 13.25 1.55 -6.67
N GLY A 123 12.78 2.78 -6.48
CA GLY A 123 13.18 3.60 -5.35
C GLY A 123 12.91 2.94 -4.01
N LEU A 124 11.77 2.27 -3.85
CA LEU A 124 11.45 1.56 -2.61
C LEU A 124 12.35 0.34 -2.45
N LYS A 125 12.60 -0.42 -3.51
CA LYS A 125 13.52 -1.55 -3.49
C LYS A 125 14.88 -1.12 -2.96
N ASN A 126 15.39 0.01 -3.44
CA ASN A 126 16.68 0.54 -3.00
C ASN A 126 16.66 0.88 -1.50
N GLN A 127 15.57 1.46 -1.00
CA GLN A 127 15.44 1.78 0.42
C GLN A 127 15.39 0.51 1.28
N ILE A 128 14.67 -0.52 0.84
CA ILE A 128 14.61 -1.79 1.56
C ILE A 128 15.99 -2.42 1.64
N HIS A 129 16.75 -2.41 0.55
CA HIS A 129 18.11 -2.97 0.53
C HIS A 129 19.04 -2.23 1.49
N LEU A 130 18.88 -0.92 1.62
CA LEU A 130 19.66 -0.14 2.58
C LEU A 130 19.39 -0.56 4.03
N LEU A 131 18.14 -0.92 4.34
CA LEU A 131 17.77 -1.39 5.68
C LEU A 131 18.37 -2.75 6.02
N SER A 132 18.63 -3.57 5.00
CA SER A 132 19.11 -4.94 5.20
C SER A 132 20.63 -5.05 5.32
N ARG A 133 21.34 -3.96 5.23
CA ARG A 133 22.82 -3.95 5.35
C ARG A 133 23.30 -3.99 6.78
#